data_d1ffbdeae5b31c3308433bd1132d819a
#
_entry.id   d1ffbdeae5b31c3308433bd1132d819a
#
_cell.length_a   1.000
_cell.length_b   1.000
_cell.length_c   1.000
_cell.angle_alpha   90.00
_cell.angle_beta   90.00
_cell.angle_gamma   90.00
#
_symmetry.space_group_name_H-M   'P 1'
#
loop_
_entity.id
_entity.type
_entity.pdbx_description
1 polymer ?
#
loop_
_entity_poly.entity_id
_entity_poly.type
_entity_poly.pdbx_seq_one_letter_code
_entity_poly.pdbx_strand_id
1 'polypeptide(L)'
;MNALLHETPPARLSSIATAVPRHAIHQADVEAFGRRLFRDRPKVFERLASAYTNAGIERRYSCVPLEWYENARGWKDRTSLFIDNAVDLLCEAAAQALIRADLNPEQIDGVVTVSSTGLAVPSLDALVMQRIPFRRDMQRLPVFGLGC
;
A
#
# COMPACT_ATOMS: atom_id res chain seq x y z
N MET A 1 43.42 -24.87 6.81
CA MET A 1 42.70 -24.09 5.78
C MET A 1 41.49 -23.46 6.45
N ASN A 2 41.68 -22.29 7.12
CA ASN A 2 40.61 -21.58 7.83
C ASN A 2 39.77 -20.83 6.82
N ALA A 3 38.54 -21.29 6.61
CA ALA A 3 37.55 -20.48 5.95
C ALA A 3 37.27 -19.27 6.84
N LEU A 4 37.63 -18.09 6.37
CA LEU A 4 37.21 -16.81 6.96
C LEU A 4 35.72 -16.78 6.89
N LEU A 5 35.04 -17.12 8.00
CA LEU A 5 33.65 -16.77 8.22
C LEU A 5 33.61 -15.23 8.26
N HIS A 6 33.25 -14.61 7.15
CA HIS A 6 32.89 -13.21 7.14
C HIS A 6 31.62 -13.10 8.04
N GLU A 7 31.84 -12.63 9.26
CA GLU A 7 30.70 -12.20 10.10
C GLU A 7 29.98 -11.06 9.36
N THR A 8 28.87 -11.41 8.75
CA THR A 8 27.98 -10.40 8.20
C THR A 8 27.47 -9.53 9.35
N PRO A 9 27.62 -8.21 9.29
CA PRO A 9 27.10 -7.35 10.34
C PRO A 9 25.60 -7.59 10.52
N PRO A 10 25.10 -7.49 11.76
CA PRO A 10 23.68 -7.72 12.03
C PRO A 10 22.82 -6.74 11.23
N ALA A 11 21.71 -7.22 10.67
CA ALA A 11 20.74 -6.37 9.99
C ALA A 11 20.18 -5.34 10.96
N ARG A 12 20.02 -4.09 10.51
CA ARG A 12 19.53 -2.97 11.31
C ARG A 12 18.33 -2.33 10.61
N LEU A 13 17.25 -2.04 11.38
CA LEU A 13 16.15 -1.23 10.92
C LEU A 13 16.51 0.25 11.13
N SER A 14 16.77 0.99 10.05
CA SER A 14 17.18 2.39 10.12
C SER A 14 16.00 3.34 10.29
N SER A 15 14.88 3.09 9.64
CA SER A 15 13.68 3.92 9.76
C SER A 15 12.42 3.15 9.34
N ILE A 16 11.26 3.69 9.75
CA ILE A 16 9.94 3.29 9.26
C ILE A 16 9.16 4.56 8.94
N ALA A 17 8.45 4.57 7.81
CA ALA A 17 7.52 5.62 7.45
C ALA A 17 6.24 5.04 6.87
N THR A 18 5.16 5.80 6.97
CA THR A 18 3.83 5.42 6.47
C THR A 18 3.23 6.57 5.68
N ALA A 19 2.48 6.24 4.64
CA ALA A 19 1.63 7.16 3.92
C ALA A 19 0.22 6.56 3.85
N VAL A 20 -0.79 7.41 3.86
CA VAL A 20 -2.19 6.98 3.81
C VAL A 20 -2.95 7.77 2.74
N PRO A 21 -3.95 7.16 2.10
CA PRO A 21 -4.81 7.86 1.16
C PRO A 21 -5.51 9.08 1.78
N ARG A 22 -5.89 10.02 0.93
CA ARG A 22 -6.39 11.35 1.34
C ARG A 22 -7.76 11.37 2.03
N HIS A 23 -8.62 10.38 1.77
CA HIS A 23 -9.96 10.33 2.35
C HIS A 23 -9.94 9.52 3.64
N ALA A 24 -9.99 10.22 4.78
CA ALA A 24 -10.18 9.59 6.08
C ALA A 24 -11.68 9.41 6.33
N ILE A 25 -12.11 8.17 6.52
CA ILE A 25 -13.52 7.79 6.64
C ILE A 25 -13.72 7.10 7.99
N HIS A 26 -14.68 7.55 8.79
CA HIS A 26 -15.03 6.89 10.04
C HIS A 26 -15.65 5.51 9.78
N GLN A 27 -15.35 4.55 10.62
CA GLN A 27 -15.86 3.18 10.49
C GLN A 27 -17.40 3.13 10.49
N ALA A 28 -18.03 3.99 11.28
CA ALA A 28 -19.50 4.10 11.31
C ALA A 28 -20.09 4.53 9.95
N ASP A 29 -19.40 5.43 9.23
CA ASP A 29 -19.82 5.87 7.91
C ASP A 29 -19.66 4.75 6.88
N VAL A 30 -18.59 3.96 7.00
CA VAL A 30 -18.35 2.78 6.15
C VAL A 30 -19.42 1.73 6.39
N GLU A 31 -19.80 1.47 7.64
CA GLU A 31 -20.87 0.54 7.99
C GLU A 31 -22.21 1.02 7.43
N ALA A 32 -22.58 2.29 7.65
CA ALA A 32 -23.79 2.89 7.15
C ALA A 32 -23.86 2.84 5.61
N PHE A 33 -22.74 3.11 4.95
CA PHE A 33 -22.62 2.99 3.50
C PHE A 33 -22.80 1.54 3.05
N GLY A 34 -22.14 0.58 3.71
CA GLY A 34 -22.27 -0.84 3.43
C GLY A 34 -23.73 -1.31 3.55
N ARG A 35 -24.45 -0.87 4.58
CA ARG A 35 -25.88 -1.16 4.79
C ARG A 35 -26.73 -0.65 3.63
N ARG A 36 -26.45 0.54 3.09
CA ARG A 36 -27.14 1.07 1.90
C ARG A 36 -26.81 0.28 0.63
N LEU A 37 -25.53 -0.08 0.45
CA LEU A 37 -25.07 -0.81 -0.72
C LEU A 37 -25.68 -2.22 -0.80
N PHE A 38 -25.89 -2.87 0.35
CA PHE A 38 -26.48 -4.21 0.46
C PHE A 38 -27.97 -4.19 0.78
N ARG A 39 -28.68 -3.07 0.53
CA ARG A 39 -30.12 -2.93 0.84
C ARG A 39 -30.99 -4.05 0.26
N ASP A 40 -30.62 -4.60 -0.90
CA ASP A 40 -31.33 -5.69 -1.55
C ASP A 40 -30.97 -7.08 -0.98
N ARG A 41 -29.98 -7.14 -0.08
CA ARG A 41 -29.51 -8.35 0.59
C ARG A 41 -29.27 -8.13 2.09
N PRO A 42 -30.27 -7.66 2.84
CA PRO A 42 -30.08 -7.24 4.23
C PRO A 42 -29.57 -8.36 5.14
N LYS A 43 -30.04 -9.60 4.94
CA LYS A 43 -29.58 -10.75 5.73
C LYS A 43 -28.08 -11.06 5.53
N VAL A 44 -27.55 -10.79 4.35
CA VAL A 44 -26.10 -10.96 4.08
C VAL A 44 -25.31 -9.91 4.84
N PHE A 45 -25.77 -8.65 4.81
CA PHE A 45 -25.13 -7.57 5.52
C PHE A 45 -25.13 -7.80 7.03
N GLU A 46 -26.29 -8.14 7.62
CA GLU A 46 -26.41 -8.36 9.08
C GLU A 46 -25.46 -9.46 9.60
N ARG A 47 -25.23 -10.49 8.82
CA ARG A 47 -24.23 -11.54 9.17
C ARG A 47 -22.79 -11.01 9.23
N LEU A 48 -22.50 -9.98 8.47
CA LEU A 48 -21.15 -9.39 8.36
C LEU A 48 -21.01 -8.12 9.20
N ALA A 49 -22.13 -7.53 9.66
CA ALA A 49 -22.14 -6.24 10.36
C ALA A 49 -21.25 -6.23 11.61
N SER A 50 -21.23 -7.35 12.37
CA SER A 50 -20.38 -7.49 13.54
C SER A 50 -18.88 -7.35 13.24
N ALA A 51 -18.45 -7.60 12.00
CA ALA A 51 -17.05 -7.41 11.60
C ALA A 51 -16.61 -5.94 11.67
N TYR A 52 -17.53 -4.99 11.45
CA TYR A 52 -17.21 -3.57 11.56
C TYR A 52 -16.86 -3.16 13.00
N THR A 53 -17.57 -3.70 13.97
CA THR A 53 -17.32 -3.43 15.40
C THR A 53 -16.14 -4.24 15.93
N ASN A 54 -16.10 -5.54 15.61
CA ASN A 54 -15.11 -6.47 16.15
C ASN A 54 -13.69 -6.21 15.60
N ALA A 55 -13.57 -5.55 14.45
CA ALA A 55 -12.27 -5.22 13.87
C ALA A 55 -11.46 -4.20 14.70
N GLY A 56 -12.09 -3.48 15.64
CA GLY A 56 -11.41 -2.47 16.44
C GLY A 56 -10.85 -1.29 15.61
N ILE A 57 -11.38 -1.08 14.40
CA ILE A 57 -10.96 -0.03 13.49
C ILE A 57 -11.88 1.17 13.67
N GLU A 58 -11.34 2.33 14.02
CA GLU A 58 -12.10 3.57 14.14
C GLU A 58 -12.15 4.35 12.83
N ARG A 59 -11.08 4.29 12.04
CA ARG A 59 -10.91 5.06 10.81
C ARG A 59 -10.28 4.22 9.72
N ARG A 60 -10.78 4.39 8.50
CA ARG A 60 -10.22 3.83 7.27
C ARG A 60 -9.76 4.94 6.35
N TYR A 61 -8.78 4.63 5.50
CA TYR A 61 -8.32 5.56 4.48
C TYR A 61 -8.65 5.01 3.10
N SER A 62 -9.12 5.88 2.22
CA SER A 62 -9.51 5.52 0.85
C SER A 62 -8.93 6.51 -0.16
N CYS A 63 -8.54 6.00 -1.31
CA CYS A 63 -8.10 6.82 -2.44
C CYS A 63 -9.23 7.66 -3.04
N VAL A 64 -10.47 7.24 -2.80
CA VAL A 64 -11.70 7.84 -3.35
C VAL A 64 -12.74 8.06 -2.24
N PRO A 65 -13.69 8.97 -2.41
CA PRO A 65 -14.79 9.12 -1.49
C PRO A 65 -15.76 7.93 -1.56
N LEU A 66 -16.61 7.76 -0.54
CA LEU A 66 -17.54 6.62 -0.44
C LEU A 66 -18.50 6.53 -1.64
N GLU A 67 -18.94 7.66 -2.16
CA GLU A 67 -19.86 7.73 -3.29
C GLU A 67 -19.30 7.09 -4.57
N TRP A 68 -17.99 7.02 -4.68
CA TRP A 68 -17.33 6.35 -5.81
C TRP A 68 -17.73 4.87 -5.91
N TYR A 69 -17.97 4.22 -4.76
CA TYR A 69 -18.32 2.80 -4.69
C TYR A 69 -19.78 2.50 -5.00
N GLU A 70 -20.63 3.53 -5.14
CA GLU A 70 -22.06 3.35 -5.50
C GLU A 70 -22.24 2.84 -6.93
N ASN A 71 -21.28 3.14 -7.80
CA ASN A 71 -21.35 2.75 -9.19
C ASN A 71 -20.34 1.62 -9.50
N ALA A 72 -20.80 0.64 -10.27
CA ALA A 72 -19.90 -0.40 -10.78
C ALA A 72 -18.81 0.20 -11.66
N ARG A 73 -17.57 -0.10 -11.38
CA ARG A 73 -16.40 0.36 -12.14
C ARG A 73 -15.72 -0.81 -12.82
N GLY A 74 -15.27 -0.58 -14.05
CA GLY A 74 -14.53 -1.56 -14.83
C GLY A 74 -13.15 -1.86 -14.26
N TRP A 75 -12.54 -2.92 -14.75
CA TRP A 75 -11.16 -3.29 -14.39
C TRP A 75 -10.18 -2.15 -14.68
N LYS A 76 -10.29 -1.52 -15.85
CA LYS A 76 -9.42 -0.41 -16.26
C LYS A 76 -9.44 0.73 -15.26
N ASP A 77 -10.64 1.20 -14.88
CA ASP A 77 -10.78 2.35 -13.98
C ASP A 77 -10.17 2.06 -12.60
N ARG A 78 -10.45 0.85 -12.08
CA ARG A 78 -9.90 0.41 -10.78
C ARG A 78 -8.39 0.24 -10.81
N THR A 79 -7.85 -0.30 -11.90
CA THR A 79 -6.41 -0.53 -12.05
C THR A 79 -5.66 0.79 -12.21
N SER A 80 -6.16 1.73 -13.03
CA SER A 80 -5.54 3.06 -13.15
C SER A 80 -5.53 3.78 -11.80
N LEU A 81 -6.67 3.80 -11.12
CA LEU A 81 -6.77 4.40 -9.79
C LEU A 81 -5.79 3.77 -8.77
N PHE A 82 -5.67 2.44 -8.79
CA PHE A 82 -4.73 1.72 -7.94
C PHE A 82 -3.29 2.13 -8.22
N ILE A 83 -2.87 2.11 -9.49
CA ILE A 83 -1.49 2.40 -9.88
C ILE A 83 -1.11 3.83 -9.47
N ASP A 84 -1.93 4.81 -9.83
CA ASP A 84 -1.66 6.22 -9.54
C ASP A 84 -1.49 6.46 -8.03
N ASN A 85 -2.45 5.97 -7.23
CA ASN A 85 -2.39 6.17 -5.78
C ASN A 85 -1.31 5.32 -5.11
N ALA A 86 -1.05 4.10 -5.57
CA ALA A 86 0.00 3.26 -5.01
C ALA A 86 1.38 3.88 -5.24
N VAL A 87 1.64 4.41 -6.42
CA VAL A 87 2.91 5.08 -6.72
C VAL A 87 3.07 6.35 -5.89
N ASP A 88 2.02 7.17 -5.75
CA ASP A 88 2.05 8.36 -4.90
C ASP A 88 2.39 8.04 -3.45
N LEU A 89 1.69 7.07 -2.86
CA LEU A 89 1.88 6.65 -1.47
C LEU A 89 3.25 5.99 -1.24
N LEU A 90 3.71 5.17 -2.19
CA LEU A 90 5.05 4.56 -2.11
C LEU A 90 6.14 5.63 -2.17
N CYS A 91 6.01 6.62 -3.06
CA CYS A 91 6.97 7.72 -3.16
C CYS A 91 6.98 8.56 -1.87
N GLU A 92 5.80 8.89 -1.32
CA GLU A 92 5.68 9.63 -0.06
C GLU A 92 6.33 8.87 1.10
N ALA A 93 5.97 7.59 1.28
CA ALA A 93 6.52 6.76 2.36
C ALA A 93 8.03 6.58 2.21
N ALA A 94 8.52 6.32 0.99
CA ALA A 94 9.95 6.16 0.72
C ALA A 94 10.73 7.45 1.00
N ALA A 95 10.23 8.60 0.54
CA ALA A 95 10.87 9.88 0.81
C ALA A 95 10.96 10.18 2.31
N GLN A 96 9.87 9.94 3.06
CA GLN A 96 9.88 10.12 4.52
C GLN A 96 10.84 9.15 5.22
N ALA A 97 10.91 7.89 4.76
CA ALA A 97 11.82 6.90 5.32
C ALA A 97 13.28 7.30 5.09
N LEU A 98 13.61 7.75 3.90
CA LEU A 98 14.97 8.23 3.56
C LEU A 98 15.38 9.42 4.43
N ILE A 99 14.49 10.42 4.56
CA ILE A 99 14.74 11.60 5.43
C ILE A 99 15.00 11.16 6.88
N ARG A 100 14.17 10.27 7.44
CA ARG A 100 14.32 9.79 8.81
C ARG A 100 15.58 8.96 9.03
N ALA A 101 16.06 8.29 7.99
CA ALA A 101 17.27 7.48 8.02
C ALA A 101 18.55 8.29 7.75
N ASP A 102 18.41 9.58 7.38
CA ASP A 102 19.51 10.44 6.89
C ASP A 102 20.24 9.81 5.70
N LEU A 103 19.47 9.28 4.73
CA LEU A 103 19.96 8.61 3.52
C LEU A 103 19.50 9.34 2.27
N ASN A 104 20.38 9.41 1.27
CA ASN A 104 20.03 9.83 -0.07
C ASN A 104 19.54 8.63 -0.91
N PRO A 105 18.69 8.84 -1.91
CA PRO A 105 18.22 7.76 -2.79
C PRO A 105 19.35 6.96 -3.45
N GLU A 106 20.44 7.61 -3.81
CA GLU A 106 21.61 6.98 -4.44
C GLU A 106 22.35 5.99 -3.53
N GLN A 107 22.09 6.02 -2.22
CA GLN A 107 22.69 5.10 -1.25
C GLN A 107 21.89 3.81 -1.09
N ILE A 108 20.76 3.69 -1.77
CA ILE A 108 19.91 2.51 -1.70
C ILE A 108 20.36 1.46 -2.72
N ASP A 109 20.71 0.29 -2.22
CA ASP A 109 21.19 -0.84 -3.03
C ASP A 109 20.08 -1.73 -3.56
N GLY A 110 18.93 -1.74 -2.91
CA GLY A 110 17.80 -2.58 -3.32
C GLY A 110 16.45 -2.06 -2.83
N VAL A 111 15.41 -2.34 -3.62
CA VAL A 111 14.02 -2.05 -3.28
C VAL A 111 13.19 -3.32 -3.44
N VAL A 112 12.43 -3.64 -2.42
CA VAL A 112 11.41 -4.70 -2.45
C VAL A 112 10.04 -4.04 -2.37
N THR A 113 9.22 -4.23 -3.41
CA THR A 113 7.82 -3.78 -3.39
C THR A 113 6.89 -4.97 -3.27
N VAL A 114 5.93 -4.89 -2.37
CA VAL A 114 4.93 -5.95 -2.17
C VAL A 114 3.53 -5.38 -2.41
N SER A 115 2.77 -6.04 -3.27
CA SER A 115 1.35 -5.74 -3.52
C SER A 115 0.53 -7.03 -3.49
N SER A 116 -0.59 -7.01 -2.78
CA SER A 116 -1.52 -8.14 -2.71
C SER A 116 -2.86 -7.88 -3.41
N THR A 117 -3.13 -6.65 -3.85
CA THR A 117 -4.45 -6.25 -4.36
C THR A 117 -4.45 -5.76 -5.80
N GLY A 118 -3.35 -5.22 -6.29
CA GLY A 118 -3.28 -4.66 -7.64
C GLY A 118 -2.02 -5.07 -8.38
N LEU A 119 -2.17 -5.29 -9.67
CA LEU A 119 -1.08 -5.55 -10.61
C LEU A 119 -0.75 -4.28 -11.38
N ALA A 120 0.53 -4.02 -11.59
CA ALA A 120 1.02 -2.93 -12.41
C ALA A 120 2.01 -3.45 -13.45
N VAL A 121 1.86 -2.98 -14.68
CA VAL A 121 2.82 -3.20 -15.77
C VAL A 121 3.05 -1.85 -16.45
N PRO A 122 4.24 -1.24 -16.28
CA PRO A 122 5.41 -1.68 -15.51
C PRO A 122 5.13 -1.88 -14.01
N SER A 123 6.01 -2.62 -13.31
CA SER A 123 5.88 -2.89 -11.88
C SER A 123 5.96 -1.60 -11.03
N LEU A 124 5.39 -1.62 -9.81
CA LEU A 124 5.33 -0.43 -8.96
C LEU A 124 6.72 0.14 -8.64
N ASP A 125 7.71 -0.72 -8.39
CA ASP A 125 9.09 -0.30 -8.18
C ASP A 125 9.65 0.45 -9.41
N ALA A 126 9.35 -0.03 -10.63
CA ALA A 126 9.77 0.64 -11.86
C ALA A 126 9.11 2.03 -12.02
N LEU A 127 7.86 2.18 -11.61
CA LEU A 127 7.16 3.46 -11.64
C LEU A 127 7.68 4.42 -10.57
N VAL A 128 7.98 3.91 -9.37
CA VAL A 128 8.59 4.69 -8.28
C VAL A 128 9.98 5.21 -8.67
N MET A 129 10.80 4.40 -9.36
CA MET A 129 12.10 4.83 -9.87
C MET A 129 12.05 5.98 -10.87
N GLN A 130 10.91 6.24 -11.50
CA GLN A 130 10.73 7.40 -12.38
C GLN A 130 10.58 8.71 -11.59
N ARG A 131 10.27 8.63 -10.30
CA ARG A 131 10.01 9.78 -9.43
C ARG A 131 11.08 10.00 -8.36
N ILE A 132 11.68 8.91 -7.86
CA ILE A 132 12.77 8.96 -6.89
C ILE A 132 14.07 8.60 -7.61
N PRO A 133 15.11 9.44 -7.53
CA PRO A 133 16.35 9.26 -8.27
C PRO A 133 17.26 8.20 -7.61
N PHE A 134 16.78 6.96 -7.54
CA PHE A 134 17.61 5.83 -7.14
C PHE A 134 18.71 5.55 -8.18
N ARG A 135 19.75 4.84 -7.77
CA ARG A 135 20.79 4.37 -8.70
C ARG A 135 20.17 3.48 -9.79
N ARG A 136 20.72 3.55 -11.00
CA ARG A 136 20.23 2.75 -12.14
C ARG A 136 20.52 1.26 -11.99
N ASP A 137 21.57 0.90 -11.26
CA ASP A 137 22.03 -0.47 -10.98
C ASP A 137 21.43 -1.04 -9.67
N MET A 138 20.51 -0.31 -9.02
CA MET A 138 19.81 -0.77 -7.83
C MET A 138 19.04 -2.06 -8.11
N GLN A 139 19.15 -3.03 -7.20
CA GLN A 139 18.40 -4.28 -7.30
C GLN A 139 16.91 -4.06 -7.00
N ARG A 140 16.03 -4.72 -7.77
CA ARG A 140 14.59 -4.59 -7.62
C ARG A 140 13.93 -5.95 -7.50
N LEU A 141 13.05 -6.10 -6.52
CA LEU A 141 12.27 -7.31 -6.31
C LEU A 141 10.78 -6.96 -6.15
N PRO A 142 10.02 -6.90 -7.24
CA PRO A 142 8.57 -6.78 -7.16
C PRO A 142 7.96 -8.13 -6.76
N VAL A 143 7.16 -8.11 -5.69
CA VAL A 143 6.46 -9.28 -5.15
C VAL A 143 4.96 -9.05 -5.24
N PHE A 144 4.24 -10.01 -5.79
CA PHE A 144 2.78 -9.99 -5.82
C PHE A 144 2.20 -11.19 -5.08
N GLY A 145 1.22 -10.95 -4.20
CA GLY A 145 0.38 -11.97 -3.62
C GLY A 145 0.82 -12.53 -2.26
N LEU A 146 1.99 -12.23 -1.76
CA LEU A 146 2.48 -12.73 -0.47
C LEU A 146 1.97 -11.94 0.76
N GLY A 147 0.89 -11.16 0.60
CA GLY A 147 0.26 -10.43 1.67
C GLY A 147 -1.04 -11.09 2.12
N CYS A 148 -1.42 -11.01 3.34
CA CYS A 148 -2.55 -11.64 4.02
C CYS A 148 -2.39 -13.13 4.22
#